data_c8cc9d198cfea7f9550cb8333bfe809e
#
_entry.id   c8cc9d198cfea7f9550cb8333bfe809e
#
_cell.length_a   1.000
_cell.length_b   1.000
_cell.length_c   1.000
_cell.angle_alpha   90.00
_cell.angle_beta   90.00
_cell.angle_gamma   90.00
#
_symmetry.space_group_name_H-M   'P 1'
#
loop_
_entity.id
_entity.type
_entity.pdbx_description
1 polymer ?
#
loop_
_entity_poly.entity_id
_entity_poly.type
_entity_poly.pdbx_seq_one_letter_code
_entity_poly.pdbx_strand_id
1 'polypeptide(L)'
;GILAQAARYLADGSCPVGEQTWRSAYWSAQSAVAGAQALIDGEPAAYALCRPPGHHARAEAAGGFCYVNNAAVAAQVLRDKFAKVAVLDTDMHHGQGIQEIFYDRDDVLYVSVHGDPTNFYPGVAGFGDERGVGAGEGFNLNLPMAHGASEAEFLAQLEVALTAVKDFGAEVLVLSLGFDIFELDPQSKVAVT
;
A
#
# COMPACT_ATOMS: atom_id res chain seq x y z
N GLY A 1 -0.91 -15.13 -28.31
CA GLY A 1 -1.77 -15.98 -27.49
C GLY A 1 -2.03 -15.36 -26.11
N ILE A 2 -2.74 -16.08 -25.26
CA ILE A 2 -3.15 -15.65 -23.91
C ILE A 2 -1.96 -15.20 -23.06
N LEU A 3 -0.81 -15.88 -23.13
CA LEU A 3 0.40 -15.52 -22.40
C LEU A 3 0.98 -14.15 -22.82
N ALA A 4 0.90 -13.83 -24.11
CA ALA A 4 1.39 -12.53 -24.60
C ALA A 4 0.45 -11.38 -24.20
N GLN A 5 -0.84 -11.66 -24.03
CA GLN A 5 -1.80 -10.68 -23.47
C GLN A 5 -1.63 -10.51 -21.97
N ALA A 6 -1.41 -11.60 -21.22
CA ALA A 6 -1.14 -11.54 -19.79
C ALA A 6 0.13 -10.72 -19.47
N ALA A 7 1.20 -10.89 -20.24
CA ALA A 7 2.45 -10.14 -20.08
C ALA A 7 2.28 -8.61 -20.20
N ARG A 8 1.23 -8.14 -20.87
CA ARG A 8 0.92 -6.69 -20.96
C ARG A 8 0.51 -6.08 -19.64
N TYR A 9 -0.07 -6.88 -18.74
CA TYR A 9 -0.61 -6.45 -17.46
C TYR A 9 0.24 -6.91 -16.27
N LEU A 10 1.43 -7.44 -16.53
CA LEU A 10 2.40 -7.81 -15.49
C LEU A 10 3.54 -6.78 -15.52
N ALA A 11 3.71 -6.05 -14.42
CA ALA A 11 4.79 -5.06 -14.29
C ALA A 11 6.17 -5.75 -14.14
N ASP A 12 6.19 -6.96 -13.59
CA ASP A 12 7.39 -7.74 -13.34
C ASP A 12 7.12 -9.27 -13.37
N GLY A 13 8.15 -10.07 -13.10
CA GLY A 13 8.06 -11.54 -13.12
C GLY A 13 7.56 -12.17 -11.81
N SER A 14 7.16 -11.38 -10.80
CA SER A 14 6.79 -11.89 -9.48
C SER A 14 5.32 -12.27 -9.32
N CYS A 15 4.51 -12.10 -10.38
CA CYS A 15 3.09 -12.41 -10.39
C CYS A 15 2.77 -13.62 -11.29
N PRO A 16 3.04 -14.86 -10.85
CA PRO A 16 2.71 -16.06 -11.62
C PRO A 16 1.20 -16.20 -11.79
N VAL A 17 0.75 -16.56 -13.01
CA VAL A 17 -0.67 -16.71 -13.33
C VAL A 17 -0.99 -18.20 -13.52
N GLY A 18 -1.92 -18.72 -12.74
CA GLY A 18 -2.46 -20.05 -12.81
C GLY A 18 -4.00 -20.07 -12.77
N GLU A 19 -4.60 -21.23 -12.83
CA GLU A 19 -6.07 -21.38 -12.90
C GLU A 19 -6.82 -20.74 -11.71
N GLN A 20 -6.21 -20.72 -10.53
CA GLN A 20 -6.83 -20.20 -9.30
C GLN A 20 -6.45 -18.75 -8.99
N THR A 21 -5.56 -18.12 -9.76
CA THR A 21 -5.03 -16.79 -9.46
C THR A 21 -6.14 -15.75 -9.32
N TRP A 22 -7.04 -15.67 -10.31
CA TRP A 22 -8.16 -14.72 -10.25
C TRP A 22 -9.06 -14.96 -9.05
N ARG A 23 -9.41 -16.21 -8.79
CA ARG A 23 -10.26 -16.57 -7.65
C ARG A 23 -9.64 -16.15 -6.33
N SER A 24 -8.33 -16.39 -6.16
CA SER A 24 -7.61 -16.02 -4.95
C SER A 24 -7.52 -14.49 -4.80
N ALA A 25 -7.19 -13.77 -5.87
CA ALA A 25 -7.13 -12.31 -5.88
C ALA A 25 -8.50 -11.67 -5.58
N TYR A 26 -9.57 -12.20 -6.17
CA TYR A 26 -10.93 -11.74 -5.93
C TYR A 26 -11.32 -11.89 -4.46
N TRP A 27 -11.12 -13.07 -3.86
CA TRP A 27 -11.49 -13.30 -2.45
C TRP A 27 -10.57 -12.54 -1.48
N SER A 28 -9.32 -12.31 -1.84
CA SER A 28 -8.44 -11.40 -1.09
C SER A 28 -9.01 -9.99 -1.04
N ALA A 29 -9.41 -9.44 -2.19
CA ALA A 29 -10.06 -8.13 -2.24
C ALA A 29 -11.40 -8.10 -1.50
N GLN A 30 -12.21 -9.18 -1.59
CA GLN A 30 -13.47 -9.29 -0.84
C GLN A 30 -13.25 -9.31 0.68
N SER A 31 -12.13 -9.86 1.15
CA SER A 31 -11.77 -9.77 2.58
C SER A 31 -11.53 -8.32 3.02
N ALA A 32 -10.86 -7.52 2.19
CA ALA A 32 -10.66 -6.09 2.44
C ALA A 32 -11.98 -5.30 2.40
N VAL A 33 -12.86 -5.62 1.43
CA VAL A 33 -14.22 -5.04 1.36
C VAL A 33 -15.03 -5.36 2.62
N ALA A 34 -14.98 -6.61 3.09
CA ALA A 34 -15.70 -7.02 4.31
C ALA A 34 -15.18 -6.27 5.54
N GLY A 35 -13.85 -6.08 5.65
CA GLY A 35 -13.26 -5.27 6.71
C GLY A 35 -13.71 -3.81 6.66
N ALA A 36 -13.70 -3.19 5.48
CA ALA A 36 -14.19 -1.83 5.29
C ALA A 36 -15.69 -1.72 5.62
N GLN A 37 -16.51 -2.69 5.22
CA GLN A 37 -17.93 -2.71 5.53
C GLN A 37 -18.19 -2.82 7.04
N ALA A 38 -17.42 -3.61 7.78
CA ALA A 38 -17.54 -3.70 9.23
C ALA A 38 -17.34 -2.34 9.91
N LEU A 39 -16.37 -1.53 9.45
CA LEU A 39 -16.17 -0.16 9.95
C LEU A 39 -17.34 0.76 9.58
N ILE A 40 -17.89 0.63 8.37
CA ILE A 40 -19.09 1.35 7.94
C ILE A 40 -20.28 1.02 8.84
N ASP A 41 -20.41 -0.23 9.25
CA ASP A 41 -21.48 -0.74 10.12
C ASP A 41 -21.26 -0.37 11.60
N GLY A 42 -20.11 0.20 11.95
CA GLY A 42 -19.84 0.76 13.27
C GLY A 42 -18.83 -0.03 14.12
N GLU A 43 -18.20 -1.06 13.58
CA GLU A 43 -17.10 -1.72 14.30
C GLU A 43 -15.90 -0.76 14.41
N PRO A 44 -15.22 -0.73 15.57
CA PRO A 44 -14.10 0.19 15.78
C PRO A 44 -12.83 -0.19 15.03
N ALA A 45 -12.67 -1.44 14.66
CA ALA A 45 -11.53 -1.97 13.93
C ALA A 45 -11.88 -3.30 13.24
N ALA A 46 -11.19 -3.59 12.14
CA ALA A 46 -11.27 -4.86 11.44
C ALA A 46 -9.87 -5.27 10.95
N TYR A 47 -9.59 -6.56 10.90
CA TYR A 47 -8.35 -7.11 10.37
C TYR A 47 -8.64 -8.06 9.21
N ALA A 48 -8.28 -7.66 8.00
CA ALA A 48 -8.46 -8.43 6.78
C ALA A 48 -7.16 -9.17 6.41
N LEU A 49 -7.17 -10.49 6.51
CA LEU A 49 -6.04 -11.34 6.09
C LEU A 49 -6.10 -11.56 4.57
N CYS A 50 -5.41 -10.70 3.84
CA CYS A 50 -5.42 -10.68 2.38
C CYS A 50 -4.25 -11.47 1.80
N ARG A 51 -4.55 -12.53 1.04
CA ARG A 51 -3.59 -13.28 0.24
C ARG A 51 -4.21 -13.69 -1.10
N PRO A 52 -3.63 -13.27 -2.25
CA PRO A 52 -2.40 -12.48 -2.43
C PRO A 52 -2.46 -11.07 -1.84
N PRO A 53 -1.28 -10.42 -1.60
CA PRO A 53 -1.19 -9.04 -1.14
C PRO A 53 -1.70 -8.06 -2.20
N GLY A 54 -1.62 -6.72 -1.95
CA GLY A 54 -2.29 -5.79 -2.83
C GLY A 54 -1.54 -4.50 -3.15
N HIS A 55 -0.68 -3.97 -2.30
CA HIS A 55 -0.20 -2.60 -2.37
C HIS A 55 0.65 -2.26 -3.62
N HIS A 56 1.25 -3.25 -4.26
CA HIS A 56 1.98 -3.07 -5.51
C HIS A 56 1.10 -3.12 -6.76
N ALA A 57 -0.14 -3.64 -6.68
CA ALA A 57 -1.03 -3.70 -7.84
C ALA A 57 -1.44 -2.28 -8.25
N ARG A 58 -1.06 -1.90 -9.47
CA ARG A 58 -1.35 -0.62 -10.11
C ARG A 58 -2.74 -0.65 -10.75
N ALA A 59 -3.20 0.48 -11.28
CA ALA A 59 -4.50 0.56 -11.96
C ALA A 59 -4.61 -0.42 -13.14
N GLU A 60 -3.52 -0.63 -13.88
CA GLU A 60 -3.51 -1.47 -15.08
C GLU A 60 -2.44 -2.58 -15.07
N ALA A 61 -1.74 -2.82 -13.95
CA ALA A 61 -0.67 -3.80 -13.91
C ALA A 61 -0.53 -4.48 -12.55
N ALA A 62 -0.43 -5.81 -12.56
CA ALA A 62 -0.02 -6.62 -11.42
C ALA A 62 1.51 -6.61 -11.28
N GLY A 63 2.02 -6.66 -10.05
CA GLY A 63 3.45 -6.70 -9.76
C GLY A 63 3.67 -6.93 -8.26
N GLY A 64 4.89 -7.28 -7.85
CA GLY A 64 5.24 -7.47 -6.44
C GLY A 64 4.31 -8.44 -5.71
N PHE A 65 3.96 -9.58 -6.31
CA PHE A 65 3.01 -10.59 -5.80
C PHE A 65 1.54 -10.10 -5.73
N CYS A 66 1.23 -8.86 -6.15
CA CYS A 66 -0.07 -8.22 -6.04
C CYS A 66 -0.82 -8.23 -7.37
N TYR A 67 -2.10 -8.63 -7.35
CA TYR A 67 -2.97 -8.70 -8.53
C TYR A 67 -4.11 -7.70 -8.47
N VAL A 68 -4.66 -7.44 -7.29
CA VAL A 68 -5.68 -6.44 -7.00
C VAL A 68 -5.21 -5.64 -5.79
N ASN A 69 -5.39 -4.34 -5.81
CA ASN A 69 -4.95 -3.48 -4.70
C ASN A 69 -5.97 -3.50 -3.57
N ASN A 70 -5.80 -4.41 -2.63
CA ASN A 70 -6.74 -4.63 -1.52
C ASN A 70 -6.91 -3.37 -0.65
N ALA A 71 -5.82 -2.65 -0.36
CA ALA A 71 -5.86 -1.43 0.45
C ALA A 71 -6.59 -0.30 -0.28
N ALA A 72 -6.33 -0.12 -1.58
CA ALA A 72 -7.04 0.88 -2.39
C ALA A 72 -8.52 0.55 -2.53
N VAL A 73 -8.89 -0.73 -2.70
CA VAL A 73 -10.30 -1.17 -2.71
C VAL A 73 -10.97 -0.86 -1.37
N ALA A 74 -10.34 -1.19 -0.23
CA ALA A 74 -10.88 -0.85 1.10
C ALA A 74 -11.05 0.66 1.28
N ALA A 75 -10.02 1.45 0.93
CA ALA A 75 -10.08 2.91 1.01
C ALA A 75 -11.22 3.47 0.16
N GLN A 76 -11.41 2.98 -1.07
CA GLN A 76 -12.50 3.41 -1.93
C GLN A 76 -13.89 3.06 -1.35
N VAL A 77 -14.06 1.88 -0.77
CA VAL A 77 -15.33 1.49 -0.09
C VAL A 77 -15.60 2.40 1.11
N LEU A 78 -14.57 2.70 1.90
CA LEU A 78 -14.70 3.61 3.05
C LEU A 78 -15.07 5.03 2.66
N ARG A 79 -14.69 5.48 1.45
CA ARG A 79 -15.08 6.80 0.92
C ARG A 79 -16.59 6.96 0.73
N ASP A 80 -17.36 5.89 0.67
CA ASP A 80 -18.84 5.98 0.61
C ASP A 80 -19.44 6.57 1.90
N LYS A 81 -18.74 6.48 3.04
CA LYS A 81 -19.18 6.98 4.35
C LYS A 81 -18.32 8.12 4.89
N PHE A 82 -17.02 8.05 4.72
CA PHE A 82 -16.04 8.95 5.33
C PHE A 82 -15.52 9.96 4.31
N ALA A 83 -15.51 11.25 4.68
CA ALA A 83 -15.05 12.31 3.79
C ALA A 83 -13.52 12.32 3.59
N LYS A 84 -12.76 11.80 4.56
CA LYS A 84 -11.30 11.73 4.53
C LYS A 84 -10.81 10.36 4.98
N VAL A 85 -10.13 9.65 4.11
CA VAL A 85 -9.53 8.33 4.37
C VAL A 85 -8.01 8.46 4.29
N ALA A 86 -7.28 7.92 5.27
CA ALA A 86 -5.84 7.76 5.14
C ALA A 86 -5.49 6.30 4.87
N VAL A 87 -4.46 6.08 4.06
CA VAL A 87 -3.81 4.78 3.90
C VAL A 87 -2.38 4.94 4.40
N LEU A 88 -2.03 4.23 5.47
CA LEU A 88 -0.67 4.12 6.00
C LEU A 88 -0.11 2.76 5.62
N ASP A 89 1.01 2.76 4.92
CA ASP A 89 1.71 1.56 4.48
C ASP A 89 3.02 1.44 5.27
N THR A 90 3.20 0.32 5.95
CA THR A 90 4.39 0.01 6.77
C THR A 90 5.12 -1.24 6.28
N ASP A 91 4.82 -1.69 5.07
CA ASP A 91 5.60 -2.71 4.38
C ASP A 91 7.00 -2.15 4.06
N MET A 92 8.01 -3.03 4.09
CA MET A 92 9.39 -2.64 3.76
C MET A 92 9.51 -2.08 2.33
N HIS A 93 8.66 -2.55 1.41
CA HIS A 93 8.62 -2.10 0.03
C HIS A 93 7.56 -1.01 -0.16
N HIS A 94 7.90 0.02 -0.91
CA HIS A 94 6.93 1.06 -1.26
C HIS A 94 5.74 0.50 -2.07
N GLY A 95 4.53 0.86 -1.66
CA GLY A 95 3.28 0.49 -2.33
C GLY A 95 2.96 1.40 -3.52
N GLN A 96 3.74 1.32 -4.60
CA GLN A 96 3.57 2.19 -5.79
C GLN A 96 2.17 2.09 -6.42
N GLY A 97 1.49 0.96 -6.23
CA GLY A 97 0.12 0.79 -6.71
C GLY A 97 -0.87 1.68 -5.97
N ILE A 98 -0.75 1.79 -4.64
CA ILE A 98 -1.59 2.71 -3.85
C ILE A 98 -1.29 4.16 -4.23
N GLN A 99 0.00 4.52 -4.28
CA GLN A 99 0.43 5.85 -4.72
C GLN A 99 -0.19 6.22 -6.07
N GLU A 100 -0.05 5.37 -7.09
CA GLU A 100 -0.57 5.65 -8.43
C GLU A 100 -2.08 5.86 -8.45
N ILE A 101 -2.84 5.03 -7.72
CA ILE A 101 -4.32 5.07 -7.70
C ILE A 101 -4.85 6.36 -7.06
N PHE A 102 -4.15 6.90 -6.08
CA PHE A 102 -4.60 8.09 -5.34
C PHE A 102 -3.79 9.36 -5.61
N TYR A 103 -2.85 9.35 -6.57
CA TYR A 103 -1.84 10.38 -6.77
C TYR A 103 -2.40 11.76 -7.15
N ASP A 104 -3.58 11.83 -7.74
CA ASP A 104 -4.28 13.06 -8.15
C ASP A 104 -5.52 13.37 -7.30
N ARG A 105 -5.65 12.73 -6.11
CA ARG A 105 -6.83 12.84 -5.23
C ARG A 105 -6.46 13.51 -3.92
N ASP A 106 -7.37 14.40 -3.44
CA ASP A 106 -7.27 15.15 -2.16
C ASP A 106 -8.12 14.54 -1.03
N ASP A 107 -8.91 13.53 -1.32
CA ASP A 107 -9.82 12.86 -0.39
C ASP A 107 -9.24 11.58 0.23
N VAL A 108 -8.07 11.14 -0.28
CA VAL A 108 -7.30 10.02 0.27
C VAL A 108 -5.85 10.46 0.47
N LEU A 109 -5.38 10.45 1.71
CA LEU A 109 -3.97 10.63 2.02
C LEU A 109 -3.26 9.27 1.96
N TYR A 110 -2.21 9.14 1.15
CA TYR A 110 -1.30 8.01 1.20
C TYR A 110 0.00 8.37 1.91
N VAL A 111 0.37 7.59 2.91
CA VAL A 111 1.63 7.71 3.64
C VAL A 111 2.34 6.36 3.64
N SER A 112 3.60 6.32 3.28
CA SER A 112 4.38 5.08 3.27
C SER A 112 5.73 5.26 3.97
N VAL A 113 6.01 4.38 4.93
CA VAL A 113 7.32 4.25 5.59
C VAL A 113 7.97 2.99 5.07
N HIS A 114 9.03 3.12 4.28
CA HIS A 114 9.63 2.01 3.53
C HIS A 114 11.13 2.19 3.33
N GLY A 115 11.81 1.17 2.86
CA GLY A 115 13.22 1.25 2.48
C GLY A 115 13.44 2.12 1.25
N ASP A 116 14.55 2.85 1.21
CA ASP A 116 14.93 3.68 0.06
C ASP A 116 14.81 2.86 -1.24
N PRO A 117 14.00 3.30 -2.23
CA PRO A 117 13.76 2.56 -3.45
C PRO A 117 14.97 2.52 -4.41
N THR A 118 16.05 3.25 -4.10
CA THR A 118 17.28 3.21 -4.90
C THR A 118 17.89 1.80 -4.87
N ASN A 119 17.92 1.14 -6.03
CA ASN A 119 18.35 -0.25 -6.17
C ASN A 119 17.58 -1.26 -5.29
N PHE A 120 16.35 -0.93 -4.94
CA PHE A 120 15.45 -1.77 -4.17
C PHE A 120 14.04 -1.72 -4.78
N TYR A 121 13.28 -2.82 -4.68
CA TYR A 121 11.93 -2.87 -5.26
C TYR A 121 11.02 -1.82 -4.60
N PRO A 122 10.16 -1.09 -5.33
CA PRO A 122 9.90 -1.20 -6.78
C PRO A 122 10.90 -0.43 -7.67
N GLY A 123 11.74 0.44 -7.13
CA GLY A 123 12.78 1.19 -7.84
C GLY A 123 12.27 2.28 -8.82
N VAL A 124 10.96 2.37 -9.02
CA VAL A 124 10.31 3.30 -9.96
C VAL A 124 9.47 4.38 -9.27
N ALA A 125 9.25 4.26 -7.98
CA ALA A 125 8.48 5.17 -7.13
C ALA A 125 8.84 4.95 -5.65
N GLY A 126 8.42 5.87 -4.78
CA GLY A 126 8.69 5.86 -3.34
C GLY A 126 9.71 6.92 -2.92
N PHE A 127 10.07 7.82 -3.83
CA PHE A 127 11.00 8.90 -3.52
C PHE A 127 10.31 10.02 -2.71
N GLY A 128 11.05 10.63 -1.80
CA GLY A 128 10.51 11.62 -0.86
C GLY A 128 10.01 12.93 -1.49
N ASP A 129 10.37 13.19 -2.74
CA ASP A 129 9.92 14.36 -3.51
C ASP A 129 8.61 14.09 -4.30
N GLU A 130 8.12 12.87 -4.33
CA GLU A 130 6.84 12.51 -4.94
C GLU A 130 5.69 12.88 -3.99
N ARG A 131 5.00 14.00 -4.27
CA ARG A 131 4.04 14.62 -3.36
C ARG A 131 2.58 14.62 -3.84
N GLY A 132 2.27 13.91 -4.92
CA GLY A 132 1.00 13.99 -5.62
C GLY A 132 1.02 14.98 -6.78
N VAL A 133 -0.08 15.05 -7.52
CA VAL A 133 -0.25 15.99 -8.65
C VAL A 133 -1.66 16.56 -8.66
N GLY A 134 -1.83 17.76 -9.24
CA GLY A 134 -3.16 18.37 -9.38
C GLY A 134 -3.85 18.55 -8.04
N ALA A 135 -5.07 18.00 -7.88
CA ALA A 135 -5.80 18.05 -6.62
C ALA A 135 -5.11 17.23 -5.51
N GLY A 136 -4.37 16.18 -5.88
CA GLY A 136 -3.66 15.31 -4.95
C GLY A 136 -2.30 15.85 -4.47
N GLU A 137 -1.89 17.06 -4.90
CA GLU A 137 -0.61 17.63 -4.45
C GLU A 137 -0.61 17.87 -2.93
N GLY A 138 0.36 17.26 -2.23
CA GLY A 138 0.46 17.27 -0.77
C GLY A 138 -0.25 16.10 -0.08
N PHE A 139 -0.99 15.26 -0.82
CA PHE A 139 -1.71 14.10 -0.26
C PHE A 139 -1.01 12.76 -0.51
N ASN A 140 0.24 12.80 -0.95
CA ASN A 140 1.16 11.66 -0.99
C ASN A 140 2.40 12.00 -0.16
N LEU A 141 2.75 11.14 0.80
CA LEU A 141 3.92 11.32 1.67
C LEU A 141 4.74 10.04 1.70
N ASN A 142 5.89 10.06 1.05
CA ASN A 142 6.88 9.01 1.09
C ASN A 142 7.95 9.31 2.13
N LEU A 143 8.23 8.35 3.00
CA LEU A 143 9.22 8.41 4.08
C LEU A 143 10.26 7.28 3.88
N PRO A 144 11.13 7.39 2.86
CA PRO A 144 12.14 6.37 2.58
C PRO A 144 13.20 6.35 3.68
N MET A 145 13.52 5.15 4.18
CA MET A 145 14.58 4.90 5.16
C MET A 145 15.83 4.36 4.46
N ALA A 146 17.00 4.79 4.92
CA ALA A 146 18.25 4.22 4.45
C ALA A 146 18.30 2.71 4.71
N HIS A 147 18.94 1.95 3.81
CA HIS A 147 19.19 0.53 4.07
C HIS A 147 20.07 0.38 5.31
N GLY A 148 19.70 -0.48 6.23
CA GLY A 148 20.32 -0.63 7.53
C GLY A 148 19.75 0.27 8.63
N ALA A 149 18.68 1.05 8.33
CA ALA A 149 17.99 1.88 9.32
C ALA A 149 17.57 1.04 10.54
N SER A 150 17.72 1.62 11.71
CA SER A 150 17.38 1.02 13.00
C SER A 150 15.89 1.10 13.31
N GLU A 151 15.45 0.33 14.29
CA GLU A 151 14.10 0.44 14.86
C GLU A 151 13.79 1.88 15.33
N ALA A 152 14.73 2.57 15.93
CA ALA A 152 14.55 3.95 16.39
C ALA A 152 14.27 4.92 15.21
N GLU A 153 14.94 4.72 14.06
CA GLU A 153 14.68 5.48 12.85
C GLU A 153 13.32 5.13 12.26
N PHE A 154 12.93 3.86 12.22
CA PHE A 154 11.59 3.46 11.81
C PHE A 154 10.51 4.09 12.68
N LEU A 155 10.64 4.02 14.00
CA LEU A 155 9.68 4.64 14.93
C LEU A 155 9.60 6.15 14.75
N ALA A 156 10.73 6.83 14.50
CA ALA A 156 10.74 8.26 14.22
C ALA A 156 9.99 8.60 12.92
N GLN A 157 10.14 7.81 11.85
CA GLN A 157 9.37 7.98 10.62
C GLN A 157 7.90 7.66 10.82
N LEU A 158 7.58 6.66 11.62
CA LEU A 158 6.19 6.32 11.96
C LEU A 158 5.48 7.47 12.70
N GLU A 159 6.17 8.16 13.62
CA GLU A 159 5.61 9.36 14.28
C GLU A 159 5.33 10.50 13.28
N VAL A 160 6.19 10.70 12.29
CA VAL A 160 5.94 11.68 11.20
C VAL A 160 4.71 11.24 10.40
N ALA A 161 4.61 9.96 10.06
CA ALA A 161 3.47 9.40 9.32
C ALA A 161 2.15 9.59 10.08
N LEU A 162 2.12 9.24 11.37
CA LEU A 162 0.93 9.40 12.22
C LEU A 162 0.53 10.87 12.41
N THR A 163 1.51 11.76 12.49
CA THR A 163 1.25 13.21 12.53
C THR A 163 0.58 13.67 11.25
N ALA A 164 1.08 13.24 10.08
CA ALA A 164 0.50 13.59 8.79
C ALA A 164 -0.96 13.07 8.66
N VAL A 165 -1.23 11.84 9.09
CA VAL A 165 -2.58 11.26 9.12
C VAL A 165 -3.52 12.10 10.01
N LYS A 166 -3.06 12.51 11.19
CA LYS A 166 -3.81 13.35 12.12
C LYS A 166 -4.07 14.75 11.55
N ASP A 167 -3.06 15.39 10.98
CA ASP A 167 -3.15 16.75 10.43
C ASP A 167 -4.03 16.79 9.17
N PHE A 168 -4.05 15.71 8.40
CA PHE A 168 -5.01 15.53 7.30
C PHE A 168 -6.45 15.50 7.81
N GLY A 169 -6.66 15.10 9.06
CA GLY A 169 -7.99 14.93 9.67
C GLY A 169 -8.70 13.69 9.15
N ALA A 170 -7.97 12.59 8.97
CA ALA A 170 -8.54 11.31 8.56
C ALA A 170 -9.62 10.87 9.55
N GLU A 171 -10.77 10.49 9.03
CA GLU A 171 -11.89 9.94 9.81
C GLU A 171 -11.76 8.42 9.99
N VAL A 172 -11.01 7.78 9.09
CA VAL A 172 -10.70 6.36 9.12
C VAL A 172 -9.32 6.10 8.52
N LEU A 173 -8.64 5.08 9.04
CA LEU A 173 -7.31 4.65 8.60
C LEU A 173 -7.37 3.23 8.03
N VAL A 174 -6.83 3.05 6.85
CA VAL A 174 -6.47 1.76 6.29
C VAL A 174 -4.97 1.55 6.55
N LEU A 175 -4.62 0.51 7.30
CA LEU A 175 -3.22 0.11 7.51
C LEU A 175 -2.87 -1.03 6.56
N SER A 176 -1.98 -0.76 5.60
CA SER A 176 -1.31 -1.78 4.79
C SER A 176 -0.11 -2.28 5.58
N LEU A 177 -0.25 -3.47 6.17
CA LEU A 177 0.69 -4.00 7.14
C LEU A 177 1.57 -5.07 6.49
N GLY A 178 2.86 -4.79 6.32
CA GLY A 178 3.91 -5.73 5.96
C GLY A 178 4.78 -6.07 7.17
N PHE A 179 5.17 -7.34 7.30
CA PHE A 179 6.08 -7.80 8.35
C PHE A 179 7.52 -8.02 7.83
N ASP A 180 7.76 -7.78 6.56
CA ASP A 180 9.06 -7.85 5.91
C ASP A 180 10.03 -6.73 6.34
N ILE A 181 9.56 -5.78 7.15
CA ILE A 181 10.40 -4.82 7.86
C ILE A 181 11.23 -5.46 8.99
N PHE A 182 10.85 -6.66 9.46
CA PHE A 182 11.58 -7.40 10.50
C PHE A 182 12.98 -7.82 10.01
N GLU A 183 14.03 -7.56 10.79
CA GLU A 183 15.44 -7.74 10.38
C GLU A 183 15.81 -9.14 9.90
N LEU A 184 15.10 -10.17 10.39
CA LEU A 184 15.32 -11.56 9.99
C LEU A 184 14.49 -12.01 8.79
N ASP A 185 13.62 -11.15 8.25
CA ASP A 185 12.93 -11.44 7.00
C ASP A 185 13.92 -11.39 5.83
N PRO A 186 13.91 -12.39 4.92
CA PRO A 186 14.86 -12.42 3.80
C PRO A 186 14.71 -11.25 2.81
N GLN A 187 13.57 -10.55 2.81
CA GLN A 187 13.34 -9.36 2.00
C GLN A 187 13.75 -8.06 2.70
N SER A 188 13.97 -8.09 4.02
CA SER A 188 14.31 -6.90 4.80
C SER A 188 15.64 -6.27 4.38
N LYS A 189 15.70 -4.95 4.44
CA LYS A 189 16.91 -4.12 4.27
C LYS A 189 17.14 -3.18 5.45
N VAL A 190 16.36 -3.34 6.53
CA VAL A 190 16.46 -2.54 7.76
C VAL A 190 16.64 -3.45 8.97
N ALA A 191 16.98 -2.87 10.12
CA ALA A 191 17.25 -3.57 11.38
C ALA A 191 16.14 -3.30 12.42
N VAL A 192 14.90 -3.59 12.06
CA VAL A 192 13.75 -3.52 12.97
C VAL A 192 13.53 -4.87 13.64
N THR A 193 13.41 -4.94 14.98
CA THR A 193 13.34 -6.17 15.78
C THR A 193 11.94 -6.44 16.33
#